data_e92e7fd86282830708d60b90eedb1bc2
#
_entry.id   e92e7fd86282830708d60b90eedb1bc2
#
_cell.length_a   1.000
_cell.length_b   1.000
_cell.length_c   1.000
_cell.angle_alpha   90.00
_cell.angle_beta   90.00
_cell.angle_gamma   90.00
#
_symmetry.space_group_name_H-M   'P 1'
#
loop_
_entity.id
_entity.type
_entity.pdbx_description
1 polymer ?
#
loop_
_entity_poly.entity_id
_entity_poly.type
_entity_poly.pdbx_seq_one_letter_code
_entity_poly.pdbx_strand_id
1 'polypeptide(L)'
;MTRKRILVTGGAGFISSNVVRHLLATSPHEVVSLDALTYAGNMDNLTDVLGHERLSFVHGDIRDRDLVGDIVRQVDVIVNAAAESHVEKSIVDGAREFVTTNVEGTQILLDAVRRDPVERFVLISSSEVYGTAEQDP
;
A
#
# COMPACT_ATOMS: atom_id res chain seq x y z
N MET A 1 22.44 -10.48 2.87
CA MET A 1 21.25 -9.69 3.35
C MET A 1 20.32 -10.61 4.11
N THR A 2 19.90 -10.23 5.31
CA THR A 2 18.90 -10.99 6.07
C THR A 2 17.54 -10.94 5.33
N ARG A 3 16.87 -12.09 5.20
CA ARG A 3 15.53 -12.18 4.60
C ARG A 3 14.54 -11.44 5.49
N LYS A 4 13.73 -10.56 4.92
CA LYS A 4 12.68 -9.79 5.58
C LYS A 4 11.33 -10.06 4.96
N ARG A 5 10.27 -9.78 5.69
CA ARG A 5 8.90 -9.82 5.20
C ARG A 5 8.39 -8.40 5.02
N ILE A 6 7.99 -8.06 3.80
CA ILE A 6 7.63 -6.69 3.40
C ILE A 6 6.15 -6.65 3.06
N LEU A 7 5.38 -5.81 3.75
CA LEU A 7 4.01 -5.49 3.36
C LEU A 7 4.04 -4.40 2.27
N VAL A 8 3.33 -4.65 1.17
CA VAL A 8 3.03 -3.66 0.13
C VAL A 8 1.52 -3.50 0.07
N THR A 9 1.00 -2.33 0.45
CA THR A 9 -0.43 -2.04 0.36
C THR A 9 -0.79 -1.45 -1.00
N GLY A 10 -2.01 -1.69 -1.46
CA GLY A 10 -2.43 -1.35 -2.83
C GLY A 10 -1.70 -2.20 -3.88
N GLY A 11 -1.28 -3.43 -3.50
CA GLY A 11 -0.34 -4.23 -4.27
C GLY A 11 -0.84 -4.73 -5.62
N ALA A 12 -2.15 -4.76 -5.86
CA ALA A 12 -2.76 -5.04 -7.16
C ALA A 12 -2.94 -3.79 -8.04
N GLY A 13 -2.57 -2.60 -7.53
CA GLY A 13 -2.56 -1.36 -8.31
C GLY A 13 -1.37 -1.28 -9.28
N PHE A 14 -1.44 -0.33 -10.22
CA PHE A 14 -0.42 -0.17 -11.27
C PHE A 14 0.99 0.04 -10.73
N ILE A 15 1.18 0.97 -9.80
CA ILE A 15 2.51 1.27 -9.23
C ILE A 15 2.99 0.13 -8.35
N SER A 16 2.16 -0.31 -7.41
CA SER A 16 2.54 -1.26 -6.37
C SER A 16 2.80 -2.66 -6.91
N SER A 17 2.11 -3.09 -7.96
CA SER A 17 2.39 -4.38 -8.61
C SER A 17 3.81 -4.43 -9.19
N ASN A 18 4.32 -3.29 -9.68
CA ASN A 18 5.70 -3.18 -10.13
C ASN A 18 6.70 -3.19 -8.95
N VAL A 19 6.34 -2.60 -7.81
CA VAL A 19 7.15 -2.71 -6.58
C VAL A 19 7.22 -4.17 -6.12
N VAL A 20 6.10 -4.88 -6.12
CA VAL A 20 6.05 -6.32 -5.78
C VAL A 20 6.98 -7.13 -6.70
N ARG A 21 6.87 -6.96 -8.02
CA ARG A 21 7.76 -7.64 -8.99
C ARG A 21 9.22 -7.32 -8.75
N HIS A 22 9.53 -6.05 -8.56
CA HIS A 22 10.90 -5.61 -8.32
C HIS A 22 11.48 -6.26 -7.06
N LEU A 23 10.76 -6.26 -5.95
CA LEU A 23 11.20 -6.92 -4.71
C LEU A 23 11.43 -8.41 -4.90
N LEU A 24 10.53 -9.11 -5.58
CA LEU A 24 10.66 -10.53 -5.85
C LEU A 24 11.85 -10.86 -6.77
N ALA A 25 12.12 -10.01 -7.76
CA ALA A 25 13.20 -10.22 -8.72
C ALA A 25 14.59 -9.85 -8.19
N THR A 26 14.70 -8.85 -7.34
CA THR A 26 16.00 -8.25 -6.96
C THR A 26 16.43 -8.51 -5.52
N SER A 27 15.56 -9.10 -4.70
CA SER A 27 15.85 -9.32 -3.29
C SER A 27 15.44 -10.73 -2.82
N PRO A 28 15.98 -11.21 -1.68
CA PRO A 28 15.56 -12.48 -1.09
C PRO A 28 14.29 -12.35 -0.23
N HIS A 29 13.68 -11.19 -0.15
CA HIS A 29 12.59 -10.89 0.78
C HIS A 29 11.28 -11.60 0.43
N GLU A 30 10.45 -11.81 1.44
CA GLU A 30 9.05 -12.20 1.28
C GLU A 30 8.20 -10.94 1.10
N VAL A 31 7.14 -11.03 0.30
CA VAL A 31 6.22 -9.94 0.04
C VAL A 31 4.81 -10.35 0.42
N VAL A 32 4.18 -9.55 1.26
CA VAL A 32 2.74 -9.60 1.53
C VAL A 32 2.10 -8.46 0.74
N SER A 33 1.29 -8.78 -0.25
CA SER A 33 0.54 -7.82 -1.05
C SER A 33 -0.87 -7.71 -0.51
N LEU A 34 -1.23 -6.57 0.08
CA LEU A 34 -2.58 -6.29 0.59
C LEU A 34 -3.29 -5.35 -0.37
N ASP A 35 -4.49 -5.74 -0.84
CA ASP A 35 -5.29 -4.89 -1.73
C ASP A 35 -6.78 -5.12 -1.50
N ALA A 36 -7.55 -4.04 -1.50
CA ALA A 36 -9.01 -4.09 -1.35
C ALA A 36 -9.74 -4.41 -2.67
N LEU A 37 -9.01 -4.47 -3.80
CA LEU A 37 -9.54 -4.73 -5.14
C LEU A 37 -10.71 -3.80 -5.50
N THR A 38 -10.56 -2.51 -5.18
CA THR A 38 -11.47 -1.46 -5.63
C THR A 38 -11.27 -1.19 -7.13
N TYR A 39 -11.77 -0.09 -7.65
CA TYR A 39 -11.70 0.21 -9.09
C TYR A 39 -10.27 0.21 -9.68
N ALA A 40 -9.26 0.53 -8.89
CA ALA A 40 -7.85 0.60 -9.33
C ALA A 40 -7.07 -0.70 -9.06
N GLY A 41 -7.60 -1.60 -8.23
CA GLY A 41 -6.99 -2.89 -7.93
C GLY A 41 -7.40 -3.94 -8.96
N ASN A 42 -6.43 -4.48 -9.71
CA ASN A 42 -6.68 -5.53 -10.69
C ASN A 42 -5.68 -6.67 -10.50
N MET A 43 -6.21 -7.88 -10.24
CA MET A 43 -5.38 -9.10 -10.07
C MET A 43 -4.57 -9.44 -11.31
N ASP A 44 -5.00 -9.00 -12.51
CA ASP A 44 -4.23 -9.17 -13.74
C ASP A 44 -2.85 -8.52 -13.66
N ASN A 45 -2.73 -7.47 -12.85
CA ASN A 45 -1.45 -6.82 -12.57
C ASN A 45 -0.45 -7.71 -11.81
N LEU A 46 -0.87 -8.82 -11.23
CA LEU A 46 -0.01 -9.75 -10.47
C LEU A 46 0.06 -11.14 -11.08
N THR A 47 -0.62 -11.40 -12.21
CA THR A 47 -0.78 -12.74 -12.79
C THR A 47 0.56 -13.48 -12.98
N ASP A 48 1.60 -12.78 -13.39
CA ASP A 48 2.94 -13.31 -13.62
C ASP A 48 3.69 -13.70 -12.34
N VAL A 49 3.27 -13.19 -11.18
CA VAL A 49 3.93 -13.42 -9.89
C VAL A 49 3.05 -14.11 -8.84
N LEU A 50 1.75 -14.32 -9.09
CA LEU A 50 0.82 -14.91 -8.11
C LEU A 50 1.25 -16.29 -7.59
N GLY A 51 1.94 -17.08 -8.42
CA GLY A 51 2.47 -18.40 -8.03
C GLY A 51 3.85 -18.37 -7.38
N HIS A 52 4.42 -17.20 -7.15
CA HIS A 52 5.76 -17.07 -6.60
C HIS A 52 5.80 -17.45 -5.12
N GLU A 53 6.70 -18.37 -4.73
CA GLU A 53 6.80 -18.92 -3.36
C GLU A 53 6.97 -17.88 -2.24
N ARG A 54 7.51 -16.72 -2.57
CA ARG A 54 7.75 -15.60 -1.64
C ARG A 54 6.67 -14.51 -1.68
N LEU A 55 5.59 -14.69 -2.45
CA LEU A 55 4.46 -13.77 -2.51
C LEU A 55 3.27 -14.36 -1.77
N SER A 56 2.71 -13.59 -0.87
CA SER A 56 1.39 -13.85 -0.27
C SER A 56 0.45 -12.70 -0.63
N PHE A 57 -0.66 -13.01 -1.29
CA PHE A 57 -1.70 -12.01 -1.56
C PHE A 57 -2.80 -12.08 -0.51
N VAL A 58 -3.17 -10.94 0.03
CA VAL A 58 -4.27 -10.76 0.98
C VAL A 58 -5.30 -9.81 0.38
N HIS A 59 -6.52 -10.31 0.16
CA HIS A 59 -7.64 -9.45 -0.20
C HIS A 59 -8.18 -8.80 1.08
N GLY A 60 -8.03 -7.48 1.21
CA GLY A 60 -8.47 -6.75 2.38
C GLY A 60 -8.17 -5.26 2.28
N ASP A 61 -8.73 -4.52 3.21
CA ASP A 61 -8.68 -3.06 3.23
C ASP A 61 -7.76 -2.55 4.35
N ILE A 62 -6.96 -1.52 4.09
CA ILE A 62 -6.13 -0.87 5.12
C ILE A 62 -6.96 -0.21 6.24
N ARG A 63 -8.27 -0.04 6.03
CA ARG A 63 -9.22 0.46 7.03
C ARG A 63 -9.68 -0.62 8.02
N ASP A 64 -9.40 -1.89 7.74
CA ASP A 64 -9.70 -3.00 8.66
C ASP A 64 -8.61 -3.09 9.72
N ARG A 65 -8.93 -2.59 10.93
CA ARG A 65 -7.99 -2.49 12.07
C ARG A 65 -7.47 -3.86 12.53
N ASP A 66 -8.32 -4.86 12.51
CA ASP A 66 -7.95 -6.21 13.00
C ASP A 66 -7.04 -6.89 11.99
N LEU A 67 -7.40 -6.87 10.70
CA LEU A 67 -6.59 -7.40 9.61
C LEU A 67 -5.22 -6.72 9.55
N VAL A 68 -5.20 -5.38 9.59
CA VAL A 68 -3.95 -4.60 9.58
C VAL A 68 -3.08 -4.94 10.79
N GLY A 69 -3.67 -5.03 11.99
CA GLY A 69 -2.96 -5.42 13.19
C GLY A 69 -2.33 -6.81 13.07
N ASP A 70 -3.07 -7.78 12.51
CA ASP A 70 -2.58 -9.14 12.31
C ASP A 70 -1.41 -9.20 11.32
N ILE A 71 -1.48 -8.43 10.23
CA ILE A 71 -0.41 -8.37 9.23
C ILE A 71 0.83 -7.67 9.79
N VAL A 72 0.66 -6.51 10.46
CA VAL A 72 1.79 -5.70 10.96
C VAL A 72 2.65 -6.49 11.94
N ARG A 73 2.06 -7.33 12.80
CA ARG A 73 2.83 -8.22 13.69
C ARG A 73 3.71 -9.25 12.99
N GLN A 74 3.53 -9.44 11.68
CA GLN A 74 4.21 -10.49 10.91
C GLN A 74 5.18 -9.93 9.88
N VAL A 75 5.38 -8.62 9.82
CA VAL A 75 6.22 -7.99 8.79
C VAL A 75 7.30 -7.10 9.41
N ASP A 76 8.41 -6.96 8.69
CA ASP A 76 9.55 -6.16 9.13
C ASP A 76 9.53 -4.75 8.52
N VAL A 77 8.92 -4.61 7.33
CA VAL A 77 8.89 -3.36 6.57
C VAL A 77 7.52 -3.17 5.96
N ILE A 78 7.05 -1.93 5.91
CA ILE A 78 5.80 -1.56 5.25
C ILE A 78 6.08 -0.54 4.15
N VAL A 79 5.53 -0.79 2.96
CA VAL A 79 5.42 0.17 1.86
C VAL A 79 3.94 0.45 1.67
N ASN A 80 3.49 1.60 2.19
CA ASN A 80 2.10 2.03 2.05
C ASN A 80 1.93 2.84 0.77
N ALA A 81 1.28 2.24 -0.22
CA ALA A 81 0.91 2.86 -1.49
C ALA A 81 -0.59 2.74 -1.80
N ALA A 82 -1.36 2.12 -0.89
CA ALA A 82 -2.82 2.11 -1.01
C ALA A 82 -3.36 3.53 -0.85
N ALA A 83 -4.08 4.00 -1.86
CA ALA A 83 -4.70 5.31 -1.87
C ALA A 83 -5.83 5.40 -2.89
N GLU A 84 -6.80 6.25 -2.61
CA GLU A 84 -7.67 6.81 -3.64
C GLU A 84 -6.92 7.95 -4.34
N SER A 85 -6.80 7.90 -5.67
CA SER A 85 -5.98 8.84 -6.44
C SER A 85 -6.72 9.51 -7.61
N HIS A 86 -7.97 9.17 -7.88
CA HIS A 86 -8.73 9.67 -9.02
C HIS A 86 -9.36 11.03 -8.70
N VAL A 87 -8.68 12.13 -9.02
CA VAL A 87 -9.06 13.51 -8.66
C VAL A 87 -10.50 13.85 -9.08
N GLU A 88 -10.90 13.54 -10.32
CA GLU A 88 -12.27 13.79 -10.80
C GLU A 88 -13.34 13.14 -9.93
N LYS A 89 -13.08 11.90 -9.48
CA LYS A 89 -13.99 11.18 -8.58
C LYS A 89 -14.17 11.90 -7.24
N SER A 90 -13.09 12.51 -6.71
CA SER A 90 -13.17 13.29 -5.47
C SER A 90 -14.05 14.54 -5.58
N ILE A 91 -14.10 15.12 -6.78
CA ILE A 91 -14.88 16.35 -7.05
C ILE A 91 -16.36 16.01 -7.29
N VAL A 92 -16.63 14.95 -8.04
CA VAL A 92 -18.00 14.59 -8.47
C VAL A 92 -18.74 13.76 -7.41
N ASP A 93 -18.09 12.73 -6.87
CA ASP A 93 -18.67 11.76 -5.93
C ASP A 93 -18.44 12.13 -4.46
N GLY A 94 -17.63 13.14 -4.21
CA GLY A 94 -17.25 13.62 -2.88
C GLY A 94 -15.94 13.01 -2.35
N ALA A 95 -15.34 13.71 -1.40
CA ALA A 95 -14.00 13.38 -0.88
C ALA A 95 -14.00 12.28 0.19
N ARG A 96 -15.14 11.68 0.53
CA ARG A 96 -15.26 10.73 1.65
C ARG A 96 -14.31 9.55 1.52
N GLU A 97 -14.30 8.89 0.36
CA GLU A 97 -13.41 7.75 0.09
C GLU A 97 -11.93 8.15 0.24
N PHE A 98 -11.59 9.36 -0.23
CA PHE A 98 -10.23 9.90 -0.07
C PHE A 98 -9.84 10.06 1.40
N VAL A 99 -10.72 10.64 2.20
CA VAL A 99 -10.47 10.83 3.63
C VAL A 99 -10.39 9.48 4.34
N THR A 100 -11.32 8.58 4.10
CA THR A 100 -11.34 7.29 4.80
C THR A 100 -10.18 6.40 4.37
N THR A 101 -9.79 6.37 3.10
CA THR A 101 -8.68 5.55 2.64
C THR A 101 -7.34 6.21 2.93
N ASN A 102 -7.15 7.46 2.47
CA ASN A 102 -5.82 8.08 2.52
C ASN A 102 -5.45 8.59 3.91
N VAL A 103 -6.42 9.07 4.69
CA VAL A 103 -6.19 9.59 6.04
C VAL A 103 -6.43 8.51 7.08
N GLU A 104 -7.65 7.97 7.18
CA GLU A 104 -7.99 7.00 8.21
C GLU A 104 -7.24 5.67 8.01
N GLY A 105 -7.17 5.13 6.79
CA GLY A 105 -6.42 3.91 6.49
C GLY A 105 -4.92 4.05 6.82
N THR A 106 -4.30 5.18 6.47
CA THR A 106 -2.91 5.47 6.86
C THR A 106 -2.76 5.58 8.37
N GLN A 107 -3.71 6.24 9.06
CA GLN A 107 -3.72 6.33 10.52
C GLN A 107 -3.79 4.95 11.18
N ILE A 108 -4.62 4.04 10.66
CA ILE A 108 -4.74 2.67 11.17
C ILE A 108 -3.42 1.91 11.06
N LEU A 109 -2.72 2.02 9.92
CA LEU A 109 -1.39 1.44 9.73
C LEU A 109 -0.39 2.01 10.74
N LEU A 110 -0.35 3.33 10.92
CA LEU A 110 0.54 3.98 11.88
C LEU A 110 0.24 3.61 13.34
N ASP A 111 -1.04 3.48 13.69
CA ASP A 111 -1.46 3.01 15.01
C ASP A 111 -1.03 1.56 15.26
N ALA A 112 -1.10 0.70 14.24
CA ALA A 112 -0.60 -0.67 14.32
C ALA A 112 0.92 -0.69 14.50
N VAL A 113 1.67 0.08 13.72
CA VAL A 113 3.13 0.20 13.85
C VAL A 113 3.55 0.77 15.20
N ARG A 114 2.78 1.68 15.79
CA ARG A 114 3.07 2.20 17.13
C ARG A 114 2.93 1.14 18.22
N ARG A 115 2.02 0.17 18.04
CA ARG A 115 1.83 -0.96 18.97
C ARG A 115 2.87 -2.06 18.74
N ASP A 116 3.08 -2.39 17.47
CA ASP A 116 3.97 -3.45 17.00
C ASP A 116 5.00 -2.84 16.03
N PRO A 117 6.13 -2.30 16.55
CA PRO A 117 7.09 -1.55 15.73
C PRO A 117 7.72 -2.38 14.63
N VAL A 118 7.75 -1.83 13.41
CA VAL A 118 8.48 -2.38 12.26
C VAL A 118 9.82 -1.65 12.06
N GLU A 119 10.75 -2.23 11.32
CA GLU A 119 12.05 -1.59 11.07
C GLU A 119 11.94 -0.34 10.21
N ARG A 120 10.97 -0.32 9.27
CA ARG A 120 10.76 0.82 8.36
C ARG A 120 9.32 0.90 7.88
N PHE A 121 8.80 2.11 7.90
CA PHE A 121 7.55 2.48 7.25
C PHE A 121 7.84 3.46 6.12
N VAL A 122 7.48 3.12 4.89
CA VAL A 122 7.62 3.97 3.70
C VAL A 122 6.23 4.36 3.22
N LEU A 123 5.95 5.65 3.18
CA LEU A 123 4.71 6.18 2.60
C LEU A 123 5.00 6.69 1.18
N ILE A 124 4.28 6.15 0.20
CA ILE A 124 4.28 6.67 -1.15
C ILE A 124 3.29 7.83 -1.18
N SER A 125 3.81 9.04 -1.21
CA SER A 125 3.05 10.28 -1.26
C SER A 125 2.88 10.78 -2.70
N SER A 126 2.32 11.97 -2.86
CA SER A 126 2.07 12.60 -4.15
C SER A 126 2.59 14.04 -4.15
N SER A 127 2.90 14.57 -5.34
CA SER A 127 3.22 16.00 -5.52
C SER A 127 2.05 16.93 -5.14
N GLU A 128 0.84 16.41 -5.16
CA GLU A 128 -0.37 17.16 -4.78
C GLU A 128 -0.33 17.72 -3.36
N VAL A 129 0.47 17.11 -2.45
CA VAL A 129 0.63 17.60 -1.07
C VAL A 129 1.32 18.95 -0.99
N TYR A 130 2.02 19.37 -2.03
CA TYR A 130 2.72 20.66 -2.10
C TYR A 130 1.83 21.78 -2.66
N GLY A 131 0.63 21.46 -3.18
CA GLY A 131 -0.24 22.43 -3.83
C GLY A 131 0.28 22.89 -5.20
N THR A 132 -0.19 24.03 -5.65
CA THR A 132 0.24 24.63 -6.92
C THR A 132 1.67 25.15 -6.77
N ALA A 133 2.57 24.73 -7.66
CA ALA A 133 3.89 25.35 -7.78
C ALA A 133 3.69 26.78 -8.31
N GLU A 134 3.77 27.78 -7.43
CA GLU A 134 3.90 29.15 -7.89
C GLU A 134 5.22 29.25 -8.62
N GLN A 135 5.15 29.60 -9.92
CA GLN A 135 6.36 30.03 -10.62
C GLN A 135 6.73 31.38 -9.98
N ASP A 136 7.83 31.41 -9.25
CA ASP A 136 8.44 32.67 -8.87
C ASP A 136 8.67 33.49 -10.15
N PRO A 137 8.27 34.78 -10.14
CA PRO A 137 8.36 35.62 -11.33
C PRO A 137 9.80 35.87 -11.77
#